data_09d1a1b3d13118fc37afc3ff6a4c12e6
#
_entry.id   09d1a1b3d13118fc37afc3ff6a4c12e6
#
_cell.length_a   1.000
_cell.length_b   1.000
_cell.length_c   1.000
_cell.angle_alpha   90.00
_cell.angle_beta   90.00
_cell.angle_gamma   90.00
#
_symmetry.space_group_name_H-M   'P 1'
#
loop_
_entity.id
_entity.type
_entity.pdbx_description
1 polymer ?
#
loop_
_entity_poly.entity_id
_entity_poly.type
_entity_poly.pdbx_seq_one_letter_code
_entity_poly.pdbx_strand_id
1 'polypeptide(L)'
;ERKVQHRLLHENALYDLLSQLYVTVTMEPKLQCNERNSLLHLASSLEKDAPMYTPNKTIIICDRGYEGRNVCAGLIEMGYKFIIRAKSPKGCGILYGCSLKLPEGSNLVAANIKLYCKKNCTGQYRACKSSIDCKVLNLRVVMLRLANRDIEYLVTNLSREEFSNEDIAALYRKRWDIEVSFRHQKYAIGGIVFHSQKLNVQQMELYTALTLYNIVSAIIQHTNIPKKKRKAMYKIKFSTAVIFCIEYLFKRGTQNLEKKLQSNLTRIETSRIFDRNLRRKSARSFNARPR
;
A
#
# COMPACT_ATOMS: atom_id res chain seq x y z
N GLU A 1 15.38 -13.01 35.06
CA GLU A 1 14.22 -12.55 34.24
C GLU A 1 14.43 -12.92 32.78
N ARG A 2 13.69 -13.92 32.27
CA ARG A 2 13.71 -14.27 30.84
C ARG A 2 13.08 -13.11 30.07
N LYS A 3 13.87 -12.33 29.33
CA LYS A 3 13.36 -11.37 28.36
C LYS A 3 12.49 -12.14 27.36
N VAL A 4 11.19 -11.94 27.40
CA VAL A 4 10.27 -12.45 26.40
C VAL A 4 10.61 -11.77 25.07
N GLN A 5 11.31 -12.50 24.20
CA GLN A 5 11.61 -12.04 22.85
C GLN A 5 10.32 -12.09 22.04
N HIS A 6 9.64 -10.94 21.90
CA HIS A 6 8.53 -10.83 20.97
C HIS A 6 9.07 -10.98 19.54
N ARG A 7 8.71 -12.06 18.86
CA ARG A 7 8.98 -12.22 17.43
C ARG A 7 8.10 -11.24 16.67
N LEU A 8 8.73 -10.18 16.13
CA LEU A 8 8.03 -9.25 15.25
C LEU A 8 7.93 -9.87 13.86
N LEU A 9 6.72 -9.92 13.33
CA LEU A 9 6.43 -10.34 11.97
C LEU A 9 6.22 -9.11 11.10
N HIS A 10 6.69 -9.20 9.87
CA HIS A 10 6.50 -8.21 8.83
C HIS A 10 5.53 -8.75 7.78
N GLU A 11 4.48 -8.01 7.51
CA GLU A 11 3.48 -8.32 6.49
C GLU A 11 3.75 -7.45 5.26
N ASN A 12 3.95 -8.08 4.10
CA ASN A 12 3.97 -7.43 2.80
C ASN A 12 2.72 -7.85 2.04
N ALA A 13 1.95 -6.91 1.53
CA ALA A 13 0.70 -7.18 0.85
C ALA A 13 0.57 -6.38 -0.45
N LEU A 14 -0.02 -7.00 -1.47
CA LEU A 14 -0.58 -6.31 -2.61
C LEU A 14 -2.09 -6.12 -2.37
N TYR A 15 -2.52 -4.88 -2.47
CA TYR A 15 -3.88 -4.43 -2.19
C TYR A 15 -4.44 -3.71 -3.40
N ASP A 16 -5.55 -4.18 -3.92
CA ASP A 16 -6.23 -3.51 -5.02
C ASP A 16 -6.99 -2.28 -4.51
N LEU A 17 -6.57 -1.12 -4.97
CA LEU A 17 -7.15 0.17 -4.59
C LEU A 17 -8.55 0.40 -5.19
N LEU A 18 -8.91 -0.31 -6.25
CA LEU A 18 -10.21 -0.17 -6.91
C LEU A 18 -11.25 -1.06 -6.23
N SER A 19 -10.95 -2.34 -6.07
CA SER A 19 -11.82 -3.29 -5.38
C SER A 19 -11.68 -3.28 -3.86
N GLN A 20 -10.70 -2.55 -3.32
CA GLN A 20 -10.39 -2.49 -1.88
C GLN A 20 -10.20 -3.89 -1.25
N LEU A 21 -9.52 -4.77 -1.96
CA LEU A 21 -9.28 -6.16 -1.56
C LEU A 21 -7.78 -6.43 -1.44
N TYR A 22 -7.40 -7.27 -0.48
CA TYR A 22 -6.09 -7.88 -0.45
C TYR A 22 -6.00 -8.94 -1.54
N VAL A 23 -5.00 -8.82 -2.41
CA VAL A 23 -4.78 -9.71 -3.56
C VAL A 23 -3.88 -10.86 -3.17
N THR A 24 -2.72 -10.53 -2.62
CA THR A 24 -1.75 -11.51 -2.13
C THR A 24 -0.94 -10.91 -0.98
N VAL A 25 -0.42 -11.77 -0.12
CA VAL A 25 0.31 -11.37 1.08
C VAL A 25 1.42 -12.35 1.39
N THR A 26 2.55 -11.83 1.90
CA THR A 26 3.60 -12.63 2.53
C THR A 26 3.83 -12.17 3.96
N MET A 27 4.14 -13.12 4.84
CA MET A 27 4.50 -12.86 6.23
C MET A 27 5.88 -13.44 6.51
N GLU A 28 6.78 -12.60 6.94
CA GLU A 28 8.18 -12.94 7.21
C GLU A 28 8.61 -12.47 8.60
N PRO A 29 9.55 -13.16 9.27
CA PRO A 29 10.18 -12.63 10.47
C PRO A 29 10.87 -11.30 10.15
N LYS A 30 10.67 -10.27 10.96
CA LYS A 30 11.18 -8.91 10.71
C LYS A 30 12.69 -8.86 10.43
N LEU A 31 13.47 -9.70 11.09
CA LEU A 31 14.92 -9.75 10.90
C LEU A 31 15.35 -10.32 9.54
N GLN A 32 14.48 -11.09 8.87
CA GLN A 32 14.74 -11.70 7.57
C GLN A 32 14.02 -10.98 6.44
N CYS A 33 13.16 -10.01 6.76
CA CYS A 33 12.36 -9.31 5.78
C CYS A 33 13.21 -8.37 4.92
N ASN A 34 13.06 -8.52 3.61
CA ASN A 34 13.51 -7.56 2.62
C ASN A 34 12.33 -7.10 1.77
N GLU A 35 11.70 -5.99 2.16
CA GLU A 35 10.51 -5.43 1.52
C GLU A 35 10.61 -5.39 -0.01
N ARG A 36 11.78 -5.04 -0.56
CA ARG A 36 12.01 -4.95 -2.01
C ARG A 36 11.98 -6.30 -2.71
N ASN A 37 12.60 -7.31 -2.08
CA ASN A 37 12.56 -8.68 -2.62
C ASN A 37 11.17 -9.28 -2.47
N SER A 38 10.50 -9.04 -1.34
CA SER A 38 9.13 -9.50 -1.11
C SER A 38 8.15 -8.90 -2.14
N LEU A 39 8.31 -7.61 -2.50
CA LEU A 39 7.52 -6.99 -3.56
C LEU A 39 7.74 -7.68 -4.91
N LEU A 40 9.01 -7.93 -5.29
CA LEU A 40 9.31 -8.60 -6.57
C LEU A 40 8.77 -10.03 -6.60
N HIS A 41 8.84 -10.75 -5.48
CA HIS A 41 8.26 -12.06 -5.33
C HIS A 41 6.73 -12.01 -5.48
N LEU A 42 6.04 -11.11 -4.76
CA LEU A 42 4.60 -10.93 -4.87
C LEU A 42 4.17 -10.54 -6.29
N ALA A 43 4.91 -9.65 -6.96
CA ALA A 43 4.63 -9.25 -8.33
C ALA A 43 4.80 -10.41 -9.32
N SER A 44 5.83 -11.26 -9.13
CA SER A 44 6.07 -12.42 -9.99
C SER A 44 5.03 -13.53 -9.80
N SER A 45 4.40 -13.62 -8.64
CA SER A 45 3.34 -14.60 -8.37
C SER A 45 1.96 -14.18 -8.86
N LEU A 46 1.75 -12.89 -9.17
CA LEU A 46 0.43 -12.36 -9.53
C LEU A 46 -0.21 -13.09 -10.73
N GLU A 47 0.55 -13.39 -11.77
CA GLU A 47 0.00 -14.06 -12.95
C GLU A 47 -0.56 -15.46 -12.63
N LYS A 48 0.08 -16.15 -11.67
CA LYS A 48 -0.35 -17.48 -11.22
C LYS A 48 -1.48 -17.39 -10.20
N ASP A 49 -1.33 -16.55 -9.18
CA ASP A 49 -2.18 -16.53 -8.00
C ASP A 49 -3.44 -15.65 -8.20
N ALA A 50 -3.34 -14.66 -9.09
CA ALA A 50 -4.41 -13.72 -9.38
C ALA A 50 -4.35 -13.26 -10.86
N PRO A 51 -4.70 -14.11 -11.82
CA PRO A 51 -4.48 -13.91 -13.27
C PRO A 51 -5.21 -12.70 -13.87
N MET A 52 -6.13 -12.09 -13.14
CA MET A 52 -6.78 -10.85 -13.57
C MET A 52 -5.85 -9.62 -13.51
N TYR A 53 -4.77 -9.67 -12.70
CA TYR A 53 -3.80 -8.58 -12.54
C TYR A 53 -2.62 -8.74 -13.52
N THR A 54 -2.93 -8.74 -14.80
CA THR A 54 -1.90 -8.82 -15.85
C THR A 54 -1.04 -7.55 -15.88
N PRO A 55 0.24 -7.64 -16.30
CA PRO A 55 1.13 -6.48 -16.37
C PRO A 55 0.57 -5.30 -17.15
N ASN A 56 -0.12 -5.55 -18.25
CA ASN A 56 -0.69 -4.51 -19.12
C ASN A 56 -1.87 -3.74 -18.49
N LYS A 57 -2.51 -4.30 -17.45
CA LYS A 57 -3.70 -3.73 -16.80
C LYS A 57 -3.43 -3.29 -15.36
N THR A 58 -2.19 -3.47 -14.88
CA THR A 58 -1.84 -3.26 -13.47
C THR A 58 -0.78 -2.19 -13.31
N ILE A 59 -1.02 -1.24 -12.41
CA ILE A 59 -0.05 -0.25 -11.96
C ILE A 59 0.28 -0.54 -10.50
N ILE A 60 1.53 -0.86 -10.20
CA ILE A 60 2.00 -1.13 -8.84
C ILE A 60 2.42 0.19 -8.18
N ILE A 61 1.77 0.57 -7.09
CA ILE A 61 2.02 1.81 -6.37
C ILE A 61 2.70 1.51 -5.03
N CYS A 62 3.91 2.04 -4.82
CA CYS A 62 4.73 1.74 -3.66
C CYS A 62 5.15 2.98 -2.89
N ASP A 63 5.37 2.81 -1.59
CA ASP A 63 5.93 3.86 -0.75
C ASP A 63 7.46 3.98 -0.91
N ARG A 64 8.06 4.87 -0.11
CA ARG A 64 9.50 5.16 -0.17
C ARG A 64 10.40 3.97 0.26
N GLY A 65 9.89 3.01 1.01
CA GLY A 65 10.65 1.82 1.45
C GLY A 65 11.06 0.94 0.27
N TYR A 66 10.25 0.93 -0.77
CA TYR A 66 10.44 0.10 -1.95
C TYR A 66 11.33 0.73 -3.04
N GLU A 67 11.82 1.97 -2.87
CA GLU A 67 12.69 2.59 -3.88
C GLU A 67 13.96 1.78 -4.10
N GLY A 68 14.30 1.55 -5.36
CA GLY A 68 15.53 0.84 -5.71
C GLY A 68 15.64 0.49 -7.20
N ARG A 69 16.88 0.51 -7.72
CA ARG A 69 17.13 0.12 -9.14
C ARG A 69 16.67 -1.31 -9.41
N ASN A 70 16.90 -2.22 -8.45
CA ASN A 70 16.48 -3.60 -8.57
C ASN A 70 14.96 -3.74 -8.70
N VAL A 71 14.21 -2.99 -7.92
CA VAL A 71 12.73 -2.99 -7.98
C VAL A 71 12.24 -2.44 -9.31
N CYS A 72 12.74 -1.27 -9.72
CA CYS A 72 12.35 -0.67 -11.02
C CYS A 72 12.68 -1.58 -12.19
N ALA A 73 13.89 -2.15 -12.21
CA ALA A 73 14.33 -3.04 -13.29
C ALA A 73 13.53 -4.33 -13.32
N GLY A 74 13.28 -4.94 -12.16
CA GLY A 74 12.51 -6.17 -12.03
C GLY A 74 11.04 -5.99 -12.46
N LEU A 75 10.39 -4.90 -12.03
CA LEU A 75 9.01 -4.60 -12.44
C LEU A 75 8.92 -4.34 -13.96
N ILE A 76 9.90 -3.65 -14.54
CA ILE A 76 9.97 -3.44 -16.00
C ILE A 76 10.17 -4.77 -16.73
N GLU A 77 11.03 -5.67 -16.23
CA GLU A 77 11.23 -7.00 -16.82
C GLU A 77 9.98 -7.86 -16.81
N MET A 78 9.19 -7.77 -15.75
CA MET A 78 7.88 -8.42 -15.63
C MET A 78 6.76 -7.69 -16.41
N GLY A 79 7.06 -6.55 -17.05
CA GLY A 79 6.11 -5.76 -17.84
C GLY A 79 5.17 -4.87 -17.02
N TYR A 80 5.34 -4.80 -15.68
CA TYR A 80 4.47 -3.97 -14.85
C TYR A 80 4.76 -2.47 -14.98
N LYS A 81 3.70 -1.69 -14.95
CA LYS A 81 3.74 -0.25 -14.70
C LYS A 81 3.81 0.02 -13.21
N PHE A 82 4.48 1.11 -12.81
CA PHE A 82 4.61 1.42 -11.39
C PHE A 82 4.68 2.92 -11.09
N ILE A 83 4.37 3.28 -9.85
CA ILE A 83 4.63 4.59 -9.24
C ILE A 83 5.28 4.32 -7.89
N ILE A 84 6.53 4.78 -7.70
CA ILE A 84 7.29 4.58 -6.47
C ILE A 84 7.71 5.94 -5.92
N ARG A 85 7.40 6.21 -4.65
CA ARG A 85 7.93 7.38 -3.97
C ARG A 85 9.43 7.20 -3.72
N ALA A 86 10.22 8.22 -4.05
CA ALA A 86 11.67 8.20 -3.88
C ALA A 86 12.14 9.25 -2.87
N LYS A 87 13.34 9.05 -2.34
CA LYS A 87 14.06 10.06 -1.57
C LYS A 87 14.48 11.21 -2.48
N SER A 88 14.71 12.38 -1.87
CA SER A 88 15.21 13.53 -2.62
C SER A 88 16.58 13.24 -3.27
N PRO A 89 16.96 13.94 -4.33
CA PRO A 89 18.26 13.79 -4.98
C PRO A 89 19.47 14.05 -4.07
N LYS A 90 19.26 14.75 -2.95
CA LYS A 90 20.29 14.97 -1.92
C LYS A 90 20.44 13.80 -0.95
N GLY A 91 19.48 12.89 -0.90
CA GLY A 91 19.48 11.70 -0.02
C GLY A 91 20.06 10.47 -0.70
N CYS A 92 20.45 9.46 0.08
CA CYS A 92 20.96 8.18 -0.42
C CYS A 92 19.82 7.30 -1.00
N GLY A 93 19.34 7.61 -2.20
CA GLY A 93 18.25 6.88 -2.87
C GLY A 93 18.52 6.67 -4.36
N ILE A 94 17.49 6.23 -5.08
CA ILE A 94 17.55 5.98 -6.52
C ILE A 94 17.84 7.26 -7.33
N LEU A 95 17.44 8.43 -6.81
CA LEU A 95 17.61 9.75 -7.42
C LEU A 95 18.91 10.46 -7.00
N TYR A 96 19.74 9.82 -6.18
CA TYR A 96 20.99 10.45 -5.73
C TYR A 96 21.84 10.97 -6.90
N GLY A 97 22.23 12.23 -6.82
CA GLY A 97 23.03 12.90 -7.85
C GLY A 97 22.26 13.34 -9.11
N CYS A 98 20.95 13.11 -9.18
CA CYS A 98 20.13 13.62 -10.28
C CYS A 98 19.88 15.13 -10.12
N SER A 99 20.09 15.91 -11.20
CA SER A 99 19.79 17.34 -11.23
C SER A 99 18.30 17.57 -11.45
N LEU A 100 17.51 17.45 -10.39
CA LEU A 100 16.07 17.68 -10.40
C LEU A 100 15.73 18.97 -9.66
N LYS A 101 15.09 19.91 -10.36
CA LYS A 101 14.66 21.19 -9.79
C LYS A 101 13.16 21.37 -10.02
N LEU A 102 12.45 21.74 -8.97
CA LEU A 102 11.08 22.23 -9.08
C LEU A 102 11.14 23.77 -9.15
N PRO A 103 10.75 24.39 -10.28
CA PRO A 103 10.78 25.84 -10.45
C PRO A 103 9.98 26.55 -9.36
N GLU A 104 10.41 27.76 -9.00
CA GLU A 104 9.63 28.62 -8.10
C GLU A 104 8.26 28.93 -8.72
N GLY A 105 7.22 28.94 -7.90
CA GLY A 105 5.84 29.12 -8.35
C GLY A 105 5.18 27.88 -8.94
N SER A 106 5.94 26.82 -9.28
CA SER A 106 5.36 25.56 -9.77
C SER A 106 5.06 24.60 -8.61
N ASN A 107 3.90 23.95 -8.68
CA ASN A 107 3.50 22.94 -7.68
C ASN A 107 3.66 21.51 -8.18
N LEU A 108 3.74 21.30 -9.50
CA LEU A 108 3.80 19.97 -10.11
C LEU A 108 4.57 20.04 -11.44
N VAL A 109 5.69 19.33 -11.51
CA VAL A 109 6.55 19.28 -12.71
C VAL A 109 7.08 17.87 -12.87
N ALA A 110 7.35 17.44 -14.11
CA ALA A 110 8.01 16.18 -14.39
C ALA A 110 9.31 16.37 -15.17
N ALA A 111 10.26 15.49 -14.90
CA ALA A 111 11.52 15.34 -15.62
C ALA A 111 11.75 13.89 -16.01
N ASN A 112 12.39 13.67 -17.16
CA ASN A 112 12.84 12.34 -17.54
C ASN A 112 14.27 12.12 -17.05
N ILE A 113 14.55 10.92 -16.54
CA ILE A 113 15.88 10.52 -16.09
C ILE A 113 16.29 9.20 -16.73
N LYS A 114 17.58 9.00 -16.87
CA LYS A 114 18.18 7.73 -17.29
C LYS A 114 19.02 7.19 -16.14
N LEU A 115 18.70 5.97 -15.69
CA LEU A 115 19.49 5.29 -14.67
C LEU A 115 20.16 4.07 -15.28
N TYR A 116 21.45 3.96 -15.06
CA TYR A 116 22.25 2.84 -15.54
C TYR A 116 22.35 1.78 -14.44
N CYS A 117 22.09 0.52 -14.80
CA CYS A 117 22.18 -0.59 -13.86
C CYS A 117 22.70 -1.85 -14.56
N LYS A 118 23.42 -2.68 -13.79
CA LYS A 118 23.95 -3.98 -14.24
C LYS A 118 23.52 -5.06 -13.26
N LYS A 119 23.19 -6.24 -13.80
CA LYS A 119 22.86 -7.41 -12.98
C LYS A 119 24.16 -7.93 -12.34
N ASN A 120 24.16 -8.13 -11.02
CA ASN A 120 25.28 -8.74 -10.32
C ASN A 120 25.21 -10.28 -10.38
N CYS A 121 26.19 -10.96 -9.79
CA CYS A 121 26.24 -12.43 -9.72
C CYS A 121 25.04 -13.07 -9.00
N THR A 122 24.36 -12.30 -8.12
CA THR A 122 23.14 -12.76 -7.44
C THR A 122 21.86 -12.42 -8.22
N GLY A 123 21.96 -11.97 -9.47
CA GLY A 123 20.83 -11.63 -10.31
C GLY A 123 20.14 -10.29 -10.01
N GLN A 124 20.66 -9.51 -9.05
CA GLN A 124 20.09 -8.22 -8.66
C GLN A 124 20.67 -7.07 -9.46
N TYR A 125 19.84 -6.08 -9.80
CA TYR A 125 20.28 -4.87 -10.47
C TYR A 125 20.87 -3.85 -9.51
N ARG A 126 22.10 -3.42 -9.76
CA ARG A 126 22.82 -2.39 -9.01
C ARG A 126 23.25 -1.25 -9.91
N ALA A 127 23.58 -0.11 -9.30
CA ALA A 127 24.10 1.05 -10.04
C ALA A 127 25.37 0.66 -10.81
N CYS A 128 25.46 1.14 -12.03
CA CYS A 128 26.60 1.00 -12.91
C CYS A 128 27.23 2.39 -13.15
N LYS A 129 28.54 2.50 -13.09
CA LYS A 129 29.26 3.76 -13.36
C LYS A 129 29.54 3.99 -14.86
N SER A 130 29.55 2.91 -15.63
CA SER A 130 29.81 2.91 -17.07
C SER A 130 28.54 2.65 -17.84
N SER A 131 28.38 3.27 -19.01
CA SER A 131 27.25 2.99 -19.93
C SER A 131 27.45 1.70 -20.76
N ILE A 132 28.64 1.11 -20.71
CA ILE A 132 28.96 -0.10 -21.47
C ILE A 132 28.35 -1.31 -20.74
N ASP A 133 27.63 -2.15 -21.45
CA ASP A 133 26.94 -3.36 -20.94
C ASP A 133 25.95 -3.11 -19.79
N CYS A 134 25.38 -1.92 -19.71
CA CYS A 134 24.39 -1.59 -18.70
C CYS A 134 22.98 -1.50 -19.28
N LYS A 135 22.03 -2.03 -18.53
CA LYS A 135 20.61 -1.78 -18.77
C LYS A 135 20.28 -0.33 -18.43
N VAL A 136 19.65 0.36 -19.36
CA VAL A 136 19.19 1.73 -19.16
C VAL A 136 17.72 1.71 -18.73
N LEU A 137 17.43 2.28 -17.57
CA LEU A 137 16.07 2.52 -17.12
C LEU A 137 15.69 3.95 -17.49
N ASN A 138 14.81 4.11 -18.48
CA ASN A 138 14.22 5.39 -18.82
C ASN A 138 13.00 5.59 -17.91
N LEU A 139 13.08 6.57 -17.01
CA LEU A 139 12.07 6.81 -15.99
C LEU A 139 11.63 8.26 -16.00
N ARG A 140 10.39 8.50 -15.66
CA ARG A 140 9.81 9.80 -15.40
C ARG A 140 9.78 10.07 -13.92
N VAL A 141 10.18 11.25 -13.49
CA VAL A 141 10.09 11.69 -12.10
C VAL A 141 9.10 12.84 -12.04
N VAL A 142 8.00 12.64 -11.33
CA VAL A 142 7.03 13.70 -11.06
C VAL A 142 7.35 14.29 -9.69
N MET A 143 7.57 15.60 -9.66
CA MET A 143 7.88 16.38 -8.46
C MET A 143 6.64 17.16 -8.04
N LEU A 144 6.18 16.92 -6.82
CA LEU A 144 4.97 17.53 -6.26
C LEU A 144 5.34 18.33 -5.01
N ARG A 145 4.97 19.63 -4.95
CA ARG A 145 5.08 20.44 -3.74
C ARG A 145 3.95 20.14 -2.78
N LEU A 146 4.30 19.72 -1.57
CA LEU A 146 3.35 19.46 -0.50
C LEU A 146 3.00 20.77 0.26
N ALA A 147 1.93 20.76 1.02
CA ALA A 147 1.48 21.92 1.81
C ALA A 147 2.53 22.42 2.82
N ASN A 148 3.36 21.53 3.34
CA ASN A 148 4.50 21.87 4.22
C ASN A 148 5.74 22.35 3.47
N ARG A 149 5.63 22.67 2.17
CA ARG A 149 6.68 23.09 1.23
C ARG A 149 7.73 22.01 0.90
N ASP A 150 7.64 20.80 1.44
CA ASP A 150 8.48 19.68 1.02
C ASP A 150 8.16 19.26 -0.42
N ILE A 151 9.15 18.67 -1.10
CA ILE A 151 8.96 18.13 -2.44
C ILE A 151 8.86 16.59 -2.34
N GLU A 152 7.76 16.06 -2.85
CA GLU A 152 7.57 14.64 -3.05
C GLU A 152 8.04 14.24 -4.45
N TYR A 153 8.84 13.18 -4.54
CA TYR A 153 9.38 12.65 -5.79
C TYR A 153 8.74 11.30 -6.10
N LEU A 154 8.04 11.21 -7.22
CA LEU A 154 7.37 10.00 -7.69
C LEU A 154 8.08 9.50 -8.96
N VAL A 155 8.69 8.33 -8.87
CA VAL A 155 9.40 7.68 -9.98
C VAL A 155 8.45 6.70 -10.65
N THR A 156 8.36 6.75 -11.98
CA THR A 156 7.43 5.93 -12.76
C THR A 156 7.97 5.58 -14.15
N ASN A 157 7.47 4.49 -14.73
CA ASN A 157 7.64 4.13 -16.15
C ASN A 157 6.36 4.41 -16.97
N LEU A 158 5.36 5.07 -16.39
CA LEU A 158 4.16 5.51 -17.10
C LEU A 158 4.49 6.63 -18.09
N SER A 159 3.98 6.55 -19.31
CA SER A 159 4.20 7.53 -20.34
C SER A 159 3.44 8.84 -20.04
N ARG A 160 3.85 9.93 -20.68
CA ARG A 160 3.19 11.22 -20.49
C ARG A 160 1.91 11.32 -21.32
N GLU A 161 1.85 10.57 -22.39
CA GLU A 161 0.72 10.49 -23.32
C GLU A 161 -0.48 9.79 -22.70
N GLU A 162 -0.21 8.76 -21.87
CA GLU A 162 -1.27 7.99 -21.20
C GLU A 162 -1.68 8.59 -19.85
N PHE A 163 -0.73 9.18 -19.10
CA PHE A 163 -0.95 9.69 -17.75
C PHE A 163 -0.34 11.09 -17.58
N SER A 164 -1.17 12.09 -17.28
CA SER A 164 -0.72 13.43 -16.92
C SER A 164 0.08 13.42 -15.61
N ASN A 165 0.69 14.53 -15.23
CA ASN A 165 1.35 14.65 -13.91
C ASN A 165 0.33 14.60 -12.78
N GLU A 166 -0.84 15.17 -13.02
CA GLU A 166 -1.98 15.25 -12.13
C GLU A 166 -2.53 13.84 -11.84
N ASP A 167 -2.62 12.99 -12.87
CA ASP A 167 -3.05 11.60 -12.74
C ASP A 167 -2.09 10.80 -11.87
N ILE A 168 -0.77 10.94 -12.10
CA ILE A 168 0.27 10.28 -11.29
C ILE A 168 0.15 10.70 -9.82
N ALA A 169 -0.01 12.00 -9.55
CA ALA A 169 -0.17 12.51 -8.20
C ALA A 169 -1.49 12.04 -7.55
N ALA A 170 -2.58 11.95 -8.32
CA ALA A 170 -3.87 11.47 -7.87
C ALA A 170 -3.85 9.96 -7.55
N LEU A 171 -3.24 9.16 -8.43
CA LEU A 171 -3.05 7.72 -8.22
C LEU A 171 -2.20 7.45 -6.97
N TYR A 172 -1.09 8.18 -6.82
CA TYR A 172 -0.23 7.99 -5.65
C TYR A 172 -0.94 8.34 -4.33
N ARG A 173 -1.80 9.33 -4.29
CA ARG A 173 -2.60 9.67 -3.10
C ARG A 173 -3.51 8.52 -2.66
N LYS A 174 -4.05 7.72 -3.59
CA LYS A 174 -4.86 6.52 -3.26
C LYS A 174 -4.07 5.45 -2.52
N ARG A 175 -2.74 5.43 -2.62
CA ARG A 175 -1.89 4.52 -1.84
C ARG A 175 -2.22 4.53 -0.34
N TRP A 176 -2.70 5.67 0.18
CA TRP A 176 -3.07 5.78 1.60
C TRP A 176 -4.18 4.81 2.02
N ASP A 177 -4.95 4.27 1.09
CA ASP A 177 -6.04 3.35 1.39
C ASP A 177 -5.53 2.01 1.95
N ILE A 178 -4.33 1.55 1.57
CA ILE A 178 -3.73 0.36 2.20
C ILE A 178 -3.39 0.60 3.68
N GLU A 179 -2.98 1.80 4.07
CA GLU A 179 -2.74 2.12 5.47
C GLU A 179 -4.05 2.14 6.29
N VAL A 180 -5.15 2.54 5.64
CA VAL A 180 -6.49 2.44 6.22
C VAL A 180 -6.91 0.99 6.36
N SER A 181 -6.65 0.15 5.35
CA SER A 181 -6.97 -1.28 5.40
C SER A 181 -6.21 -2.01 6.51
N PHE A 182 -4.90 -1.75 6.68
CA PHE A 182 -4.13 -2.27 7.82
C PHE A 182 -4.70 -1.84 9.17
N ARG A 183 -5.25 -0.64 9.26
CA ARG A 183 -5.92 -0.15 10.47
C ARG A 183 -7.22 -0.90 10.72
N HIS A 184 -7.99 -1.19 9.68
CA HIS A 184 -9.21 -1.98 9.78
C HIS A 184 -8.90 -3.44 10.19
N GLN A 185 -7.89 -4.06 9.57
CA GLN A 185 -7.41 -5.39 9.94
C GLN A 185 -7.02 -5.45 11.42
N LYS A 186 -6.25 -4.46 11.87
CA LYS A 186 -5.73 -4.42 13.25
C LYS A 186 -6.83 -4.20 14.29
N TYR A 187 -7.72 -3.25 14.06
CA TYR A 187 -8.62 -2.77 15.10
C TYR A 187 -10.09 -3.18 14.92
N ALA A 188 -10.53 -3.44 13.72
CA ALA A 188 -11.90 -3.85 13.46
C ALA A 188 -12.05 -5.38 13.45
N ILE A 189 -11.09 -6.09 12.87
CA ILE A 189 -11.11 -7.55 12.78
C ILE A 189 -10.39 -8.20 13.99
N GLY A 190 -9.42 -7.50 14.57
CA GLY A 190 -8.66 -8.03 15.72
C GLY A 190 -7.42 -8.84 15.33
N GLY A 191 -6.93 -8.73 14.09
CA GLY A 191 -5.82 -9.48 13.53
C GLY A 191 -4.41 -9.15 14.07
N ILE A 192 -4.31 -8.52 15.25
CA ILE A 192 -3.01 -8.21 15.89
C ILE A 192 -2.63 -9.26 16.94
N VAL A 193 -3.61 -9.91 17.54
CA VAL A 193 -3.40 -10.81 18.67
C VAL A 193 -3.38 -12.24 18.15
N PHE A 194 -2.20 -12.78 17.99
CA PHE A 194 -2.04 -14.19 17.62
C PHE A 194 -2.19 -15.11 18.85
N HIS A 195 -2.90 -16.22 18.68
CA HIS A 195 -3.13 -17.20 19.75
C HIS A 195 -1.96 -18.17 19.90
N SER A 196 -1.07 -18.25 18.92
CA SER A 196 0.06 -19.16 18.90
C SER A 196 1.38 -18.43 18.63
N GLN A 197 2.47 -19.00 19.12
CA GLN A 197 3.84 -18.56 18.79
C GLN A 197 4.40 -19.26 17.54
N LYS A 198 3.70 -20.28 17.01
CA LYS A 198 4.13 -21.01 15.81
C LYS A 198 3.82 -20.19 14.56
N LEU A 199 4.82 -19.97 13.70
CA LEU A 199 4.71 -19.13 12.50
C LEU A 199 3.58 -19.58 11.57
N ASN A 200 3.45 -20.88 11.33
CA ASN A 200 2.41 -21.42 10.46
C ASN A 200 0.99 -21.14 10.99
N VAL A 201 0.80 -21.19 12.32
CA VAL A 201 -0.50 -20.85 12.93
C VAL A 201 -0.77 -19.36 12.81
N GLN A 202 0.24 -18.52 13.06
CA GLN A 202 0.12 -17.07 12.88
C GLN A 202 -0.21 -16.69 11.43
N GLN A 203 0.39 -17.39 10.45
CA GLN A 203 0.04 -17.22 9.04
C GLN A 203 -1.41 -17.60 8.76
N MET A 204 -1.90 -18.72 9.31
CA MET A 204 -3.31 -19.12 9.17
C MET A 204 -4.26 -18.08 9.77
N GLU A 205 -3.96 -17.58 10.98
CA GLU A 205 -4.75 -16.53 11.63
C GLU A 205 -4.77 -15.24 10.79
N LEU A 206 -3.62 -14.84 10.22
CA LEU A 206 -3.54 -13.68 9.32
C LEU A 206 -4.41 -13.90 8.07
N TYR A 207 -4.25 -15.02 7.36
CA TYR A 207 -5.03 -15.30 6.17
C TYR A 207 -6.53 -15.35 6.46
N THR A 208 -6.93 -15.89 7.60
CA THR A 208 -8.34 -15.87 8.05
C THR A 208 -8.83 -14.44 8.25
N ALA A 209 -8.03 -13.58 8.89
CA ALA A 209 -8.36 -12.17 9.09
C ALA A 209 -8.47 -11.41 7.76
N LEU A 210 -7.56 -11.64 6.81
CA LEU A 210 -7.58 -11.03 5.48
C LEU A 210 -8.76 -11.53 4.64
N THR A 211 -9.11 -12.81 4.75
CA THR A 211 -10.29 -13.37 4.09
C THR A 211 -11.57 -12.69 4.60
N LEU A 212 -11.70 -12.55 5.92
CA LEU A 212 -12.82 -11.82 6.52
C LEU A 212 -12.83 -10.35 6.08
N TYR A 213 -11.66 -9.70 6.02
CA TYR A 213 -11.55 -8.34 5.50
C TYR A 213 -12.11 -8.25 4.07
N ASN A 214 -11.68 -9.14 3.19
CA ASN A 214 -12.10 -9.16 1.79
C ASN A 214 -13.60 -9.40 1.66
N ILE A 215 -14.17 -10.34 2.41
CA ILE A 215 -15.61 -10.59 2.43
C ILE A 215 -16.39 -9.34 2.85
N VAL A 216 -15.99 -8.70 3.97
CA VAL A 216 -16.65 -7.49 4.47
C VAL A 216 -16.51 -6.34 3.47
N SER A 217 -15.32 -6.15 2.89
CA SER A 217 -15.06 -5.10 1.91
C SER A 217 -15.93 -5.30 0.66
N ALA A 218 -16.00 -6.52 0.13
CA ALA A 218 -16.86 -6.84 -1.01
C ALA A 218 -18.36 -6.58 -0.70
N ILE A 219 -18.84 -7.00 0.47
CA ILE A 219 -20.22 -6.75 0.89
C ILE A 219 -20.50 -5.25 0.96
N ILE A 220 -19.59 -4.45 1.53
CA ILE A 220 -19.75 -2.99 1.62
C ILE A 220 -19.85 -2.37 0.22
N GLN A 221 -19.01 -2.79 -0.72
CA GLN A 221 -18.99 -2.25 -2.08
C GLN A 221 -20.25 -2.61 -2.86
N HIS A 222 -20.79 -3.80 -2.65
CA HIS A 222 -22.01 -4.26 -3.32
C HIS A 222 -23.30 -3.80 -2.62
N THR A 223 -23.20 -3.22 -1.41
CA THR A 223 -24.35 -2.69 -0.70
C THR A 223 -24.81 -1.37 -1.30
N ASN A 224 -26.04 -1.32 -1.80
CA ASN A 224 -26.60 -0.09 -2.36
C ASN A 224 -26.93 0.91 -1.23
N ILE A 225 -26.24 2.05 -1.21
CA ILE A 225 -26.53 3.14 -0.26
C ILE A 225 -27.61 4.04 -0.87
N PRO A 226 -28.83 4.12 -0.29
CA PRO A 226 -29.89 4.95 -0.83
C PRO A 226 -29.46 6.41 -0.95
N LYS A 227 -29.56 6.98 -2.15
CA LYS A 227 -29.33 8.41 -2.41
C LYS A 227 -30.49 9.22 -1.87
N LYS A 228 -30.58 9.42 -0.56
CA LYS A 228 -31.51 10.40 0.02
C LYS A 228 -30.93 11.80 -0.25
N LYS A 229 -31.81 12.82 -0.43
CA LYS A 229 -31.41 14.24 -0.49
C LYS A 229 -30.80 14.65 0.87
N ARG A 230 -29.52 14.34 1.09
CA ARG A 230 -28.75 14.64 2.30
C ARG A 230 -27.70 15.70 1.99
N LYS A 231 -27.53 16.68 2.87
CA LYS A 231 -26.49 17.71 2.76
C LYS A 231 -25.05 17.15 2.89
N ALA A 232 -24.87 15.90 3.34
CA ALA A 232 -23.58 15.26 3.57
C ALA A 232 -23.51 13.90 2.90
N MET A 233 -22.30 13.49 2.50
CA MET A 233 -22.02 12.13 2.02
C MET A 233 -21.90 11.16 3.20
N TYR A 234 -22.39 9.95 3.03
CA TYR A 234 -22.38 8.88 4.03
C TYR A 234 -21.71 7.63 3.48
N LYS A 235 -21.08 6.88 4.37
CA LYS A 235 -20.49 5.57 4.07
C LYS A 235 -20.84 4.56 5.16
N ILE A 236 -20.75 3.28 4.83
CA ILE A 236 -20.85 2.21 5.81
C ILE A 236 -19.56 2.22 6.66
N LYS A 237 -19.71 2.18 7.99
CA LYS A 237 -18.58 2.08 8.91
C LYS A 237 -18.05 0.65 8.90
N PHE A 238 -16.78 0.45 8.49
CA PHE A 238 -16.19 -0.87 8.35
C PHE A 238 -16.28 -1.72 9.62
N SER A 239 -15.97 -1.16 10.80
CA SER A 239 -16.05 -1.91 12.06
C SER A 239 -17.46 -2.41 12.40
N THR A 240 -18.49 -1.66 12.05
CA THR A 240 -19.89 -2.08 12.24
C THR A 240 -20.26 -3.16 11.20
N ALA A 241 -19.79 -3.01 9.97
CA ALA A 241 -20.00 -4.03 8.95
C ALA A 241 -19.37 -5.38 9.32
N VAL A 242 -18.16 -5.38 9.90
CA VAL A 242 -17.51 -6.61 10.41
C VAL A 242 -18.44 -7.35 11.38
N ILE A 243 -19.01 -6.64 12.36
CA ILE A 243 -19.90 -7.25 13.36
C ILE A 243 -21.12 -7.88 12.68
N PHE A 244 -21.80 -7.13 11.80
CA PHE A 244 -23.01 -7.61 11.12
C PHE A 244 -22.72 -8.77 10.15
N CYS A 245 -21.57 -8.75 9.46
CA CYS A 245 -21.16 -9.85 8.60
C CYS A 245 -20.87 -11.11 9.42
N ILE A 246 -20.19 -11.00 10.56
CA ILE A 246 -19.93 -12.13 11.46
C ILE A 246 -21.24 -12.70 12.00
N GLU A 247 -22.15 -11.85 12.48
CA GLU A 247 -23.49 -12.30 12.94
C GLU A 247 -24.25 -13.04 11.85
N TYR A 248 -24.21 -12.55 10.63
CA TYR A 248 -24.87 -13.17 9.48
C TYR A 248 -24.24 -14.51 9.09
N LEU A 249 -22.90 -14.57 8.98
CA LEU A 249 -22.17 -15.78 8.62
C LEU A 249 -22.37 -16.91 9.64
N PHE A 250 -22.45 -16.59 10.92
CA PHE A 250 -22.68 -17.57 11.98
C PHE A 250 -24.17 -17.78 12.30
N LYS A 251 -25.09 -17.31 11.44
CA LYS A 251 -26.54 -17.46 11.58
C LYS A 251 -27.09 -16.96 12.92
N ARG A 252 -26.43 -16.00 13.55
CA ARG A 252 -26.85 -15.40 14.82
C ARG A 252 -27.83 -14.24 14.63
N GLY A 253 -28.13 -13.87 13.38
CA GLY A 253 -29.03 -12.79 13.04
C GLY A 253 -30.10 -13.22 12.03
N THR A 254 -31.35 -12.87 12.26
CA THR A 254 -32.50 -13.17 11.38
C THR A 254 -32.79 -12.01 10.41
N GLN A 255 -32.15 -10.86 10.57
CA GLN A 255 -32.44 -9.66 9.76
C GLN A 255 -31.63 -9.63 8.47
N ASN A 256 -32.21 -9.02 7.43
CA ASN A 256 -31.52 -8.77 6.16
C ASN A 256 -30.28 -7.91 6.38
N LEU A 257 -29.09 -8.47 6.06
CA LEU A 257 -27.79 -7.84 6.24
C LEU A 257 -27.72 -6.47 5.56
N GLU A 258 -28.23 -6.36 4.33
CA GLU A 258 -28.21 -5.12 3.57
C GLU A 258 -28.99 -4.00 4.28
N LYS A 259 -30.19 -4.30 4.79
CA LYS A 259 -30.98 -3.33 5.57
C LYS A 259 -30.26 -2.88 6.85
N LYS A 260 -29.59 -3.81 7.54
CA LYS A 260 -28.76 -3.47 8.72
C LYS A 260 -27.62 -2.51 8.35
N LEU A 261 -26.92 -2.78 7.25
CA LEU A 261 -25.83 -1.93 6.79
C LEU A 261 -26.32 -0.53 6.38
N GLN A 262 -27.44 -0.48 5.64
CA GLN A 262 -28.07 0.78 5.20
C GLN A 262 -28.59 1.65 6.36
N SER A 263 -28.97 1.04 7.48
CA SER A 263 -29.43 1.79 8.68
C SER A 263 -28.28 2.35 9.52
N ASN A 264 -27.05 1.83 9.36
CA ASN A 264 -25.87 2.18 10.16
C ASN A 264 -24.81 2.96 9.36
N LEU A 265 -25.23 4.04 8.71
CA LEU A 265 -24.34 4.88 7.93
C LEU A 265 -23.62 5.92 8.80
N THR A 266 -22.36 6.18 8.47
CA THR A 266 -21.54 7.22 9.12
C THR A 266 -21.30 8.36 8.13
N ARG A 267 -21.39 9.61 8.60
CA ARG A 267 -21.07 10.79 7.80
C ARG A 267 -19.59 10.79 7.40
N ILE A 268 -19.32 11.11 6.13
CA ILE A 268 -17.96 11.37 5.66
C ILE A 268 -17.60 12.79 6.04
N GLU A 269 -16.64 12.95 6.94
CA GLU A 269 -16.11 14.25 7.32
C GLU A 269 -14.94 14.59 6.38
N THR A 270 -15.16 15.54 5.48
CA THR A 270 -14.17 15.98 4.48
C THR A 270 -13.17 17.01 5.03
N SER A 271 -13.44 17.59 6.19
CA SER A 271 -12.72 18.76 6.73
C SER A 271 -11.86 18.49 7.96
N ARG A 272 -11.70 17.25 8.42
CA ARG A 272 -10.78 16.95 9.53
C ARG A 272 -9.34 17.01 9.08
N ILE A 273 -8.75 18.21 9.09
CA ILE A 273 -7.31 18.38 9.12
C ILE A 273 -6.88 18.04 10.57
N PHE A 274 -6.29 16.86 10.74
CA PHE A 274 -5.65 16.54 12.02
C PHE A 274 -4.24 17.11 11.99
N ASP A 275 -3.99 18.17 12.76
CA ASP A 275 -2.64 18.56 13.10
C ASP A 275 -1.95 17.39 13.82
N ARG A 276 -1.03 16.73 13.13
CA ARG A 276 -0.17 15.72 13.73
C ARG A 276 0.67 16.43 14.79
N ASN A 277 0.38 16.17 16.04
CA ASN A 277 1.23 16.62 17.15
C ASN A 277 2.58 15.89 17.02
N LEU A 278 3.57 16.55 16.39
CA LEU A 278 4.91 16.04 16.08
C LEU A 278 5.75 15.69 17.34
N ARG A 279 5.23 15.98 18.53
CA ARG A 279 5.94 15.79 19.82
C ARG A 279 5.63 14.48 20.54
N ARG A 280 5.02 13.48 19.93
CA ARG A 280 4.89 12.18 20.60
C ARG A 280 6.21 11.44 20.62
N LYS A 281 6.97 11.58 21.72
CA LYS A 281 8.25 10.92 21.99
C LYS A 281 8.15 9.43 22.39
N SER A 282 6.95 8.86 22.50
CA SER A 282 6.78 7.45 22.87
C SER A 282 6.07 6.68 21.78
N ALA A 283 6.70 5.58 21.34
CA ALA A 283 5.96 4.51 20.67
C ALA A 283 4.78 4.13 21.59
N ARG A 284 3.54 4.09 21.07
CA ARG A 284 2.42 3.55 21.84
C ARG A 284 2.78 2.11 22.18
N SER A 285 3.02 1.83 23.46
CA SER A 285 3.00 0.46 23.93
C SER A 285 1.62 -0.11 23.61
N PHE A 286 1.59 -1.17 22.83
CA PHE A 286 0.36 -1.92 22.64
C PHE A 286 0.08 -2.59 23.97
N ASN A 287 -0.84 -2.03 24.75
CA ASN A 287 -1.38 -2.73 25.91
C ASN A 287 -2.09 -3.99 25.36
N ALA A 288 -1.44 -5.13 25.49
CA ALA A 288 -2.12 -6.39 25.42
C ALA A 288 -3.28 -6.30 26.43
N ARG A 289 -4.52 -6.52 25.98
CA ARG A 289 -5.64 -6.63 26.92
C ARG A 289 -5.30 -7.76 27.89
N PRO A 290 -5.38 -7.55 29.20
CA PRO A 290 -5.24 -8.65 30.14
C PRO A 290 -6.32 -9.68 29.81
N ARG A 291 -5.99 -10.94 29.96
CA ARG A 291 -6.87 -12.10 29.79
C ARG A 291 -8.09 -12.01 30.67
#